data_93b101b283e88f9633a2e18f54a8e11a
#
_entry.id   93b101b283e88f9633a2e18f54a8e11a
#
_cell.length_a   1.000
_cell.length_b   1.000
_cell.length_c   1.000
_cell.angle_alpha   90.00
_cell.angle_beta   90.00
_cell.angle_gamma   90.00
#
_symmetry.space_group_name_H-M   'P 1'
#
loop_
_entity.id
_entity.type
_entity.pdbx_description
1 polymer ?
#
loop_
_entity_poly.entity_id
_entity_poly.type
_entity_poly.pdbx_seq_one_letter_code
_entity_poly.pdbx_strand_id
1 'polypeptide(L)'
;YKPLTKKWGMMAGFHFQTKAMETDARVKSYSMEMRQGGESLSGLFTGNVVTKTSQLVVTLPLQATFNVSDAVRLKFGPYFSYALNNDFSGYAYDGYLREGDPTGQKVELGHNEGERGDYDFSSDMRHWHFGFDFGADWYFSHRFGAYADVQWGMSGVFRKEFKTIEQTMYPVYATLGVMYKLK
;
A
#
# COMPACT_ATOMS: atom_id res chain seq x y z
N TYR A 1 0.89 -2.70 26.43
CA TYR A 1 -0.31 -2.02 26.92
C TYR A 1 -0.09 -1.50 28.35
N LYS A 2 -0.48 -0.25 28.60
CA LYS A 2 -0.44 0.40 29.90
C LYS A 2 -1.82 1.00 30.20
N PRO A 3 -2.56 0.53 31.20
CA PRO A 3 -3.81 1.16 31.62
C PRO A 3 -3.50 2.50 32.31
N LEU A 4 -4.28 3.54 31.97
CA LEU A 4 -4.21 4.86 32.59
C LEU A 4 -5.39 5.08 33.55
N THR A 5 -6.56 4.60 33.16
CA THR A 5 -7.79 4.60 33.98
C THR A 5 -8.52 3.26 33.81
N LYS A 6 -9.70 3.10 34.43
CA LYS A 6 -10.54 1.91 34.21
C LYS A 6 -10.96 1.72 32.72
N LYS A 7 -11.10 2.82 31.97
CA LYS A 7 -11.57 2.75 30.57
C LYS A 7 -10.47 3.09 29.57
N TRP A 8 -9.50 3.93 29.92
CA TRP A 8 -8.48 4.41 29.00
C TRP A 8 -7.13 3.76 29.27
N GLY A 9 -6.37 3.54 28.21
CA GLY A 9 -5.00 3.07 28.26
C GLY A 9 -4.20 3.54 27.05
N MET A 10 -2.96 3.14 27.02
CA MET A 10 -2.05 3.33 25.88
C MET A 10 -1.46 2.00 25.47
N MET A 11 -1.24 1.83 24.17
CA MET A 11 -0.61 0.66 23.59
C MET A 11 0.45 1.09 22.58
N ALA A 12 1.56 0.39 22.60
CA ALA A 12 2.60 0.45 21.57
C ALA A 12 3.04 -0.97 21.26
N GLY A 13 3.55 -1.19 20.06
CA GLY A 13 4.02 -2.49 19.64
C GLY A 13 4.91 -2.41 18.41
N PHE A 14 5.34 -3.55 17.93
CA PHE A 14 6.02 -3.70 16.64
C PHE A 14 5.24 -4.69 15.80
N HIS A 15 4.87 -4.28 14.61
CA HIS A 15 4.26 -5.16 13.62
C HIS A 15 5.26 -5.41 12.49
N PHE A 16 5.44 -6.67 12.15
CA PHE A 16 6.25 -7.09 11.03
C PHE A 16 5.31 -7.72 10.01
N GLN A 17 5.17 -7.10 8.84
CA GLN A 17 4.11 -7.44 7.89
C GLN A 17 4.61 -7.36 6.45
N THR A 18 4.11 -8.28 5.61
CA THR A 18 4.16 -8.10 4.15
C THR A 18 2.83 -7.49 3.69
N LYS A 19 2.92 -6.36 2.99
CA LYS A 19 1.79 -5.70 2.34
C LYS A 19 1.91 -5.91 0.85
N ALA A 20 0.99 -6.65 0.26
CA ALA A 20 1.01 -6.97 -1.16
C ALA A 20 -0.36 -6.69 -1.79
N MET A 21 -0.32 -6.27 -3.05
CA MET A 21 -1.51 -6.01 -3.87
C MET A 21 -1.19 -6.33 -5.32
N GLU A 22 -2.14 -6.92 -6.02
CA GLU A 22 -2.12 -7.05 -7.47
C GLU A 22 -3.40 -6.42 -8.03
N THR A 23 -3.25 -5.64 -9.08
CA THR A 23 -4.37 -4.95 -9.74
C THR A 23 -4.27 -5.17 -11.23
N ASP A 24 -5.38 -5.55 -11.86
CA ASP A 24 -5.57 -5.54 -13.31
C ASP A 24 -6.66 -4.51 -13.61
N ALA A 25 -6.31 -3.49 -14.39
CA ALA A 25 -7.19 -2.36 -14.67
C ALA A 25 -7.04 -1.87 -16.10
N ARG A 26 -8.15 -1.38 -16.67
CA ARG A 26 -8.12 -0.68 -17.94
C ARG A 26 -7.99 0.83 -17.71
N VAL A 27 -6.99 1.43 -18.34
CA VAL A 27 -6.70 2.86 -18.25
C VAL A 27 -6.89 3.55 -19.59
N LYS A 28 -7.17 4.85 -19.56
CA LYS A 28 -7.31 5.69 -20.75
C LYS A 28 -6.50 6.97 -20.57
N SER A 29 -5.60 7.23 -21.52
CA SER A 29 -4.73 8.42 -21.52
C SER A 29 -3.96 8.59 -20.19
N TYR A 30 -3.44 7.50 -19.66
CA TYR A 30 -2.72 7.47 -18.39
C TYR A 30 -1.23 7.73 -18.65
N SER A 31 -0.67 8.74 -18.00
CA SER A 31 0.77 9.05 -18.12
C SER A 31 1.60 7.95 -17.45
N MET A 32 2.49 7.34 -18.21
CA MET A 32 3.39 6.32 -17.70
C MET A 32 4.70 6.24 -18.50
N GLU A 33 5.70 5.66 -17.86
CA GLU A 33 6.95 5.27 -18.47
C GLU A 33 7.04 3.74 -18.45
N MET A 34 7.42 3.17 -19.56
CA MET A 34 7.56 1.72 -19.73
C MET A 34 8.76 1.37 -20.57
N ARG A 35 9.17 0.11 -20.54
CA ARG A 35 10.22 -0.42 -21.40
C ARG A 35 9.64 -1.45 -22.37
N GLN A 36 9.99 -1.33 -23.63
CA GLN A 36 9.64 -2.29 -24.68
C GLN A 36 10.87 -2.52 -25.54
N GLY A 37 11.25 -3.79 -25.74
CA GLY A 37 12.39 -4.15 -26.58
C GLY A 37 13.74 -3.57 -26.13
N GLY A 38 13.87 -3.14 -24.85
CA GLY A 38 15.06 -2.50 -24.29
C GLY A 38 15.08 -0.97 -24.40
N GLU A 39 14.10 -0.36 -25.02
CA GLU A 39 13.92 1.09 -25.10
C GLU A 39 12.95 1.59 -24.02
N SER A 40 13.21 2.80 -23.48
CA SER A 40 12.33 3.48 -22.54
C SER A 40 11.37 4.39 -23.32
N LEU A 41 10.07 4.18 -23.14
CA LEU A 41 9.00 4.94 -23.77
C LEU A 41 8.18 5.65 -22.69
N SER A 42 8.02 6.96 -22.85
CA SER A 42 7.20 7.77 -21.95
C SER A 42 6.05 8.42 -22.73
N GLY A 43 4.85 8.39 -22.17
CA GLY A 43 3.71 9.00 -22.86
C GLY A 43 2.37 8.63 -22.23
N LEU A 44 1.31 8.78 -23.02
CA LEU A 44 -0.07 8.51 -22.61
C LEU A 44 -0.52 7.15 -23.11
N PHE A 45 -0.69 6.23 -22.19
CA PHE A 45 -1.14 4.86 -22.47
C PHE A 45 -2.67 4.75 -22.38
N THR A 46 -3.23 3.97 -23.29
CA THR A 46 -4.63 3.52 -23.26
C THR A 46 -4.67 2.03 -23.54
N GLY A 47 -5.14 1.25 -22.57
CA GLY A 47 -5.16 -0.21 -22.63
C GLY A 47 -5.29 -0.84 -21.24
N ASN A 48 -4.82 -2.05 -21.08
CA ASN A 48 -4.85 -2.79 -19.82
C ASN A 48 -3.50 -2.69 -19.11
N VAL A 49 -3.52 -2.60 -17.79
CA VAL A 49 -2.33 -2.47 -16.94
C VAL A 49 -2.44 -3.44 -15.78
N VAL A 50 -1.45 -4.31 -15.64
CA VAL A 50 -1.26 -5.14 -14.45
C VAL A 50 -0.21 -4.49 -13.59
N THR A 51 -0.54 -4.23 -12.32
CA THR A 51 0.37 -3.69 -11.32
C THR A 51 0.50 -4.68 -10.17
N LYS A 52 1.72 -5.00 -9.80
CA LYS A 52 2.06 -5.79 -8.61
C LYS A 52 2.87 -4.93 -7.67
N THR A 53 2.44 -4.87 -6.42
CA THR A 53 3.20 -4.18 -5.37
C THR A 53 3.36 -5.08 -4.16
N SER A 54 4.55 -5.07 -3.59
CA SER A 54 4.87 -5.79 -2.37
C SER A 54 5.84 -4.98 -1.52
N GLN A 55 5.57 -4.90 -0.22
CA GLN A 55 6.44 -4.24 0.74
C GLN A 55 6.56 -5.09 2.00
N LEU A 56 7.78 -5.33 2.44
CA LEU A 56 8.05 -5.86 3.76
C LEU A 56 8.25 -4.66 4.71
N VAL A 57 7.37 -4.50 5.68
CA VAL A 57 7.36 -3.32 6.55
C VAL A 57 7.46 -3.67 8.03
N VAL A 58 8.19 -2.85 8.78
CA VAL A 58 8.14 -2.78 10.23
C VAL A 58 7.32 -1.56 10.61
N THR A 59 6.28 -1.75 11.42
CA THR A 59 5.37 -0.68 11.86
C THR A 59 5.40 -0.54 13.37
N LEU A 60 5.50 0.68 13.85
CA LEU A 60 5.38 1.10 15.25
C LEU A 60 4.05 1.86 15.42
N PRO A 61 2.97 1.22 15.88
CA PRO A 61 1.74 1.91 16.27
C PRO A 61 1.89 2.48 17.68
N LEU A 62 1.37 3.70 17.87
CA LEU A 62 1.25 4.37 19.17
C LEU A 62 -0.23 4.72 19.38
N GLN A 63 -0.94 3.91 20.13
CA GLN A 63 -2.40 3.94 20.17
C GLN A 63 -2.91 4.31 21.57
N ALA A 64 -3.88 5.22 21.62
CA ALA A 64 -4.81 5.32 22.74
C ALA A 64 -5.80 4.16 22.63
N THR A 65 -6.20 3.64 23.77
CA THR A 65 -7.16 2.53 23.84
C THR A 65 -8.32 2.91 24.74
N PHE A 66 -9.52 2.46 24.34
CA PHE A 66 -10.74 2.66 25.12
C PHE A 66 -11.45 1.32 25.31
N ASN A 67 -11.61 0.89 26.56
CA ASN A 67 -12.33 -0.32 26.90
C ASN A 67 -13.84 0.01 26.92
N VAL A 68 -14.55 -0.45 25.88
CA VAL A 68 -16.01 -0.35 25.79
C VAL A 68 -16.64 -1.28 26.82
N SER A 69 -16.09 -2.48 26.94
CA SER A 69 -16.45 -3.52 27.92
C SER A 69 -15.20 -4.34 28.30
N ASP A 70 -15.35 -5.32 29.18
CA ASP A 70 -14.26 -6.24 29.51
C ASP A 70 -13.84 -7.10 28.29
N ALA A 71 -14.74 -7.27 27.32
CA ALA A 71 -14.53 -8.05 26.12
C ALA A 71 -14.12 -7.22 24.89
N VAL A 72 -14.39 -5.91 24.87
CA VAL A 72 -14.18 -5.07 23.68
C VAL A 72 -13.34 -3.85 24.00
N ARG A 73 -12.27 -3.67 23.22
CA ARG A 73 -11.38 -2.52 23.27
C ARG A 73 -11.28 -1.87 21.90
N LEU A 74 -11.46 -0.57 21.85
CA LEU A 74 -11.15 0.25 20.68
C LEU A 74 -9.72 0.78 20.78
N LYS A 75 -9.08 0.95 19.62
CA LYS A 75 -7.71 1.45 19.48
C LYS A 75 -7.68 2.56 18.44
N PHE A 76 -6.89 3.58 18.70
CA PHE A 76 -6.73 4.70 17.78
C PHE A 76 -5.42 5.42 18.05
N GLY A 77 -4.68 5.75 17.01
CA GLY A 77 -3.47 6.55 17.14
C GLY A 77 -2.61 6.61 15.89
N PRO A 78 -1.53 7.39 15.92
CA PRO A 78 -0.58 7.43 14.82
C PRO A 78 0.21 6.12 14.73
N TYR A 79 0.68 5.83 13.51
CA TYR A 79 1.68 4.81 13.27
C TYR A 79 2.83 5.36 12.43
N PHE A 80 3.99 4.75 12.60
CA PHE A 80 5.17 4.96 11.78
C PHE A 80 5.63 3.61 11.21
N SER A 81 5.90 3.55 9.92
CA SER A 81 6.36 2.33 9.26
C SER A 81 7.63 2.59 8.48
N TYR A 82 8.51 1.60 8.46
CA TYR A 82 9.67 1.56 7.60
C TYR A 82 9.61 0.34 6.69
N ALA A 83 9.69 0.56 5.38
CA ALA A 83 9.74 -0.50 4.38
C ALA A 83 11.18 -1.00 4.23
N LEU A 84 11.40 -2.25 4.59
CA LEU A 84 12.68 -2.95 4.45
C LEU A 84 12.92 -3.34 2.99
N ASN A 85 11.85 -3.69 2.28
CA ASN A 85 11.86 -3.99 0.85
C ASN A 85 10.67 -3.32 0.17
N ASN A 86 10.88 -2.89 -1.05
CA ASN A 86 9.87 -2.29 -1.92
C ASN A 86 9.90 -3.00 -3.27
N ASP A 87 8.73 -3.34 -3.78
CA ASP A 87 8.51 -3.83 -5.12
C ASP A 87 7.25 -3.14 -5.68
N PHE A 88 7.40 -2.50 -6.83
CA PHE A 88 6.30 -1.92 -7.60
C PHE A 88 6.61 -2.12 -9.06
N SER A 89 6.12 -3.20 -9.61
CA SER A 89 6.38 -3.61 -10.98
C SER A 89 5.09 -3.99 -11.69
N GLY A 90 5.14 -4.07 -13.00
CA GLY A 90 3.99 -4.47 -13.79
C GLY A 90 4.22 -4.37 -15.27
N TYR A 91 3.12 -4.46 -16.02
CA TYR A 91 3.15 -4.34 -17.47
C TYR A 91 1.86 -3.77 -18.03
N ALA A 92 1.99 -3.09 -19.16
CA ALA A 92 0.90 -2.58 -19.97
C ALA A 92 0.74 -3.46 -21.21
N TYR A 93 -0.49 -3.81 -21.57
CA TYR A 93 -0.78 -4.73 -22.64
C TYR A 93 -2.11 -4.44 -23.35
N ASP A 94 -2.31 -5.00 -24.51
CA ASP A 94 -3.53 -4.86 -25.33
C ASP A 94 -4.00 -3.41 -25.44
N GLY A 95 -3.09 -2.55 -25.89
CA GLY A 95 -3.35 -1.13 -25.95
C GLY A 95 -2.35 -0.37 -26.83
N TYR A 96 -2.26 0.92 -26.61
CA TYR A 96 -1.29 1.76 -27.29
C TYR A 96 -0.78 2.89 -26.39
N LEU A 97 0.48 3.24 -26.58
CA LEU A 97 1.11 4.43 -26.03
C LEU A 97 1.16 5.54 -27.08
N ARG A 98 0.85 6.75 -26.69
CA ARG A 98 1.17 7.95 -27.48
C ARG A 98 2.38 8.62 -26.86
N GLU A 99 3.46 8.67 -27.62
CA GLU A 99 4.76 9.17 -27.14
C GLU A 99 4.69 10.67 -26.89
N GLY A 100 5.10 11.11 -25.72
CA GLY A 100 5.16 12.50 -25.30
C GLY A 100 3.80 13.14 -25.02
N ASP A 101 2.95 13.32 -26.03
CA ASP A 101 1.67 14.02 -25.95
C ASP A 101 0.51 13.26 -26.64
N PRO A 102 -0.77 13.71 -26.52
CA PRO A 102 -1.94 13.02 -27.11
C PRO A 102 -1.90 12.86 -28.62
N THR A 103 -1.06 13.64 -29.32
CA THR A 103 -0.91 13.62 -30.79
C THR A 103 0.37 12.91 -31.23
N GLY A 104 1.21 12.48 -30.28
CA GLY A 104 2.48 11.81 -30.53
C GLY A 104 2.36 10.49 -31.27
N GLN A 105 3.50 9.93 -31.64
CA GLN A 105 3.58 8.66 -32.35
C GLN A 105 2.87 7.58 -31.54
N LYS A 106 2.07 6.77 -32.24
CA LYS A 106 1.34 5.65 -31.63
C LYS A 106 2.21 4.39 -31.66
N VAL A 107 2.52 3.86 -30.49
CA VAL A 107 3.19 2.57 -30.32
C VAL A 107 2.16 1.57 -29.79
N GLU A 108 1.91 0.50 -30.53
CA GLU A 108 0.97 -0.55 -30.14
C GLU A 108 1.66 -1.57 -29.21
N LEU A 109 0.94 -2.01 -28.19
CA LEU A 109 1.36 -3.01 -27.24
C LEU A 109 0.46 -4.25 -27.38
N GLY A 110 1.08 -5.40 -27.54
CA GLY A 110 0.39 -6.69 -27.59
C GLY A 110 0.20 -7.33 -26.23
N HIS A 111 -0.24 -8.58 -26.25
CA HIS A 111 -0.50 -9.37 -25.04
C HIS A 111 0.71 -10.20 -24.60
N ASN A 112 1.53 -10.63 -25.54
CA ASN A 112 2.61 -11.57 -25.29
C ASN A 112 3.83 -10.90 -24.64
N GLU A 113 4.63 -11.68 -23.94
CA GLU A 113 5.94 -11.25 -23.45
C GLU A 113 6.83 -10.75 -24.60
N GLY A 114 7.39 -9.54 -24.46
CA GLY A 114 8.14 -8.86 -25.52
C GLY A 114 7.32 -7.91 -26.41
N GLU A 115 5.98 -8.06 -26.45
CA GLU A 115 5.07 -7.12 -27.13
C GLU A 115 4.43 -6.13 -26.16
N ARG A 116 4.42 -6.45 -24.87
CA ARG A 116 3.91 -5.61 -23.79
C ARG A 116 4.97 -4.61 -23.31
N GLY A 117 4.56 -3.56 -22.66
CA GLY A 117 5.45 -2.59 -22.02
C GLY A 117 5.63 -2.90 -20.55
N ASP A 118 6.82 -3.30 -20.12
CA ASP A 118 7.12 -3.57 -18.71
C ASP A 118 7.55 -2.29 -17.99
N TYR A 119 7.24 -2.18 -16.69
CA TYR A 119 7.67 -1.07 -15.85
C TYR A 119 8.06 -1.55 -14.46
N ASP A 120 9.00 -0.83 -13.84
CA ASP A 120 9.48 -1.07 -12.48
C ASP A 120 9.79 0.28 -11.83
N PHE A 121 9.01 0.62 -10.80
CA PHE A 121 9.16 1.84 -10.00
C PHE A 121 9.52 1.54 -8.55
N SER A 122 10.07 0.37 -8.28
CA SER A 122 10.44 -0.08 -6.94
C SER A 122 11.41 0.89 -6.26
N SER A 123 12.37 1.44 -7.03
CA SER A 123 13.36 2.41 -6.53
C SER A 123 12.77 3.77 -6.17
N ASP A 124 11.60 4.11 -6.71
CA ASP A 124 10.92 5.39 -6.49
C ASP A 124 9.94 5.35 -5.32
N MET A 125 9.71 4.19 -4.75
CA MET A 125 8.88 4.04 -3.56
C MET A 125 9.54 4.64 -2.32
N ARG A 126 8.69 5.14 -1.41
CA ARG A 126 9.14 5.58 -0.09
C ARG A 126 9.47 4.40 0.81
N HIS A 127 10.49 4.58 1.64
CA HIS A 127 10.77 3.67 2.76
C HIS A 127 10.02 4.07 4.03
N TRP A 128 9.80 5.37 4.27
CA TRP A 128 9.12 5.86 5.47
C TRP A 128 7.65 6.19 5.20
N HIS A 129 6.78 5.59 5.98
CA HIS A 129 5.34 5.83 5.94
C HIS A 129 4.83 6.22 7.32
N PHE A 130 3.82 7.07 7.34
CA PHE A 130 3.11 7.44 8.56
C PHE A 130 1.63 7.65 8.26
N GLY A 131 0.82 7.54 9.30
CA GLY A 131 -0.62 7.71 9.19
C GLY A 131 -1.31 7.46 10.51
N PHE A 132 -2.58 7.12 10.44
CA PHE A 132 -3.40 6.76 11.60
C PHE A 132 -3.84 5.31 11.50
N ASP A 133 -3.92 4.69 12.66
CA ASP A 133 -4.39 3.33 12.87
C ASP A 133 -5.66 3.39 13.72
N PHE A 134 -6.69 2.69 13.29
CA PHE A 134 -7.97 2.54 13.96
C PHE A 134 -8.25 1.06 14.10
N GLY A 135 -8.58 0.61 15.29
CA GLY A 135 -8.80 -0.81 15.48
C GLY A 135 -9.73 -1.16 16.62
N ALA A 136 -10.09 -2.42 16.64
CA ALA A 136 -10.87 -3.03 17.70
C ALA A 136 -10.31 -4.41 18.05
N ASP A 137 -10.23 -4.67 19.34
CA ASP A 137 -9.94 -5.98 19.91
C ASP A 137 -11.20 -6.54 20.53
N TRP A 138 -11.50 -7.81 20.27
CA TRP A 138 -12.57 -8.57 20.90
C TRP A 138 -12.02 -9.79 21.60
N TYR A 139 -12.11 -9.81 22.92
CA TYR A 139 -11.67 -10.91 23.79
C TYR A 139 -12.86 -11.87 24.04
N PHE A 140 -12.87 -13.01 23.38
CA PHE A 140 -13.86 -14.06 23.60
C PHE A 140 -13.45 -15.05 24.71
N SER A 141 -12.22 -14.93 25.22
CA SER A 141 -11.70 -15.69 26.34
C SER A 141 -10.70 -14.84 27.13
N HIS A 142 -10.33 -15.27 28.34
CA HIS A 142 -9.31 -14.59 29.17
C HIS A 142 -7.95 -14.43 28.47
N ARG A 143 -7.64 -15.30 27.50
CA ARG A 143 -6.34 -15.31 26.81
C ARG A 143 -6.44 -15.12 25.30
N PHE A 144 -7.61 -15.40 24.71
CA PHE A 144 -7.80 -15.36 23.27
C PHE A 144 -8.75 -14.26 22.87
N GLY A 145 -8.44 -13.64 21.74
CA GLY A 145 -9.26 -12.63 21.13
C GLY A 145 -9.03 -12.58 19.62
N ALA A 146 -9.86 -11.79 18.97
CA ALA A 146 -9.70 -11.38 17.58
C ALA A 146 -9.47 -9.87 17.53
N TYR A 147 -8.82 -9.40 16.48
CA TYR A 147 -8.64 -7.99 16.24
C TYR A 147 -8.92 -7.63 14.78
N ALA A 148 -9.33 -6.38 14.59
CA ALA A 148 -9.47 -5.76 13.29
C ALA A 148 -8.83 -4.37 13.37
N ASP A 149 -7.92 -4.08 12.44
CA ASP A 149 -7.23 -2.79 12.34
C ASP A 149 -7.33 -2.24 10.92
N VAL A 150 -7.50 -0.93 10.80
CA VAL A 150 -7.42 -0.18 9.54
C VAL A 150 -6.33 0.88 9.67
N GLN A 151 -5.31 0.76 8.84
CA GLN A 151 -4.22 1.71 8.73
C GLN A 151 -4.46 2.64 7.55
N TRP A 152 -4.64 3.92 7.82
CA TRP A 152 -4.79 4.96 6.82
C TRP A 152 -3.49 5.74 6.70
N GLY A 153 -2.75 5.52 5.58
CA GLY A 153 -1.52 6.22 5.28
C GLY A 153 -1.76 7.66 4.85
N MET A 154 -1.00 8.58 5.43
CA MET A 154 -0.98 9.99 5.06
C MET A 154 0.26 10.35 4.23
N SER A 155 1.24 9.47 4.15
CA SER A 155 2.36 9.58 3.23
C SER A 155 2.02 8.91 1.91
N GLY A 156 2.32 9.55 0.79
CA GLY A 156 2.20 8.91 -0.53
C GLY A 156 3.14 7.69 -0.66
N VAL A 157 2.79 6.75 -1.51
CA VAL A 157 3.58 5.54 -1.78
C VAL A 157 4.92 5.88 -2.42
N PHE A 158 4.94 6.85 -3.33
CA PHE A 158 6.15 7.28 -4.03
C PHE A 158 6.82 8.50 -3.41
N ARG A 159 8.09 8.71 -3.76
CA ARG A 159 8.84 9.92 -3.42
C ARG A 159 8.23 11.13 -4.13
N LYS A 160 8.41 12.34 -3.59
CA LYS A 160 7.85 13.57 -4.17
C LYS A 160 8.43 13.92 -5.54
N GLU A 161 9.62 13.47 -5.81
CA GLU A 161 10.35 13.69 -7.06
C GLU A 161 9.83 12.81 -8.20
N PHE A 162 9.15 11.70 -7.87
CA PHE A 162 8.55 10.81 -8.85
C PHE A 162 7.27 11.43 -9.44
N LYS A 163 7.31 11.72 -10.74
CA LYS A 163 6.24 12.41 -11.47
C LYS A 163 5.59 11.55 -12.57
N THR A 164 6.11 10.36 -12.78
CA THR A 164 5.59 9.45 -13.83
C THR A 164 4.13 9.08 -13.59
N ILE A 165 3.73 8.96 -12.32
CA ILE A 165 2.34 8.79 -11.91
C ILE A 165 1.86 10.13 -11.32
N GLU A 166 0.97 10.82 -12.03
CA GLU A 166 0.49 12.17 -11.66
C GLU A 166 -0.32 12.17 -10.35
N GLN A 167 -0.98 11.06 -10.01
CA GLN A 167 -1.84 10.97 -8.84
C GLN A 167 -1.07 10.47 -7.62
N THR A 168 -1.17 11.20 -6.50
CA THR A 168 -0.62 10.72 -5.22
C THR A 168 -1.47 9.57 -4.69
N MET A 169 -0.87 8.39 -4.58
CA MET A 169 -1.51 7.21 -4.01
C MET A 169 -1.28 7.16 -2.50
N TYR A 170 -2.36 7.11 -1.73
CA TYR A 170 -2.33 6.95 -0.28
C TYR A 170 -2.72 5.51 0.07
N PRO A 171 -1.88 4.77 0.81
CA PRO A 171 -2.16 3.38 1.14
C PRO A 171 -3.21 3.29 2.26
N VAL A 172 -4.20 2.43 2.07
CA VAL A 172 -5.15 2.03 3.12
C VAL A 172 -5.12 0.51 3.22
N TYR A 173 -4.85 0.01 4.42
CA TYR A 173 -4.77 -1.43 4.68
C TYR A 173 -5.72 -1.82 5.81
N ALA A 174 -6.40 -2.94 5.64
CA ALA A 174 -7.16 -3.59 6.68
C ALA A 174 -6.48 -4.89 7.09
N THR A 175 -6.42 -5.15 8.38
CA THR A 175 -5.83 -6.36 8.96
C THR A 175 -6.84 -7.01 9.89
N LEU A 176 -7.02 -8.31 9.75
CA LEU A 176 -7.81 -9.15 10.67
C LEU A 176 -6.92 -10.23 11.23
N GLY A 177 -7.08 -10.55 12.50
CA GLY A 177 -6.28 -11.61 13.10
C GLY A 177 -6.79 -12.08 14.44
N VAL A 178 -6.09 -13.07 14.97
CA VAL A 178 -6.29 -13.58 16.32
C VAL A 178 -5.13 -13.15 17.21
N MET A 179 -5.42 -12.95 18.48
CA MET A 179 -4.43 -12.55 19.47
C MET A 179 -4.43 -13.48 20.67
N TYR A 180 -3.27 -13.64 21.25
CA TYR A 180 -3.08 -14.33 22.51
C TYR A 180 -2.48 -13.37 23.55
N LYS A 181 -3.16 -13.25 24.68
CA LYS A 181 -2.71 -12.40 25.79
C LYS A 181 -1.72 -13.17 26.64
N LEU A 182 -0.48 -12.72 26.63
CA LEU A 182 0.54 -13.15 27.59
C LEU A 182 0.20 -12.57 28.97
N LYS A 183 0.62 -13.29 30.03
CA LYS A 183 0.43 -12.81 31.41
C LYS A 183 1.20 -11.54 31.67
#